data_f9cde2941b00f5bda1f41b725e1c937b
#
_entry.id   f9cde2941b00f5bda1f41b725e1c937b
#
_cell.length_a   1.000
_cell.length_b   1.000
_cell.length_c   1.000
_cell.angle_alpha   90.00
_cell.angle_beta   90.00
_cell.angle_gamma   90.00
#
_symmetry.space_group_name_H-M   'P 1'
#
loop_
_entity.id
_entity.type
_entity.pdbx_description
1 polymer ?
#
loop_
_entity_poly.entity_id
_entity_poly.type
_entity_poly.pdbx_seq_one_letter_code
_entity_poly.pdbx_strand_id
1 'polypeptide(L)'
;VLTADRPAILRKTGANQTTEQARIYGKAVRYFADIDGPVFPMELPFDSLRSGPVHLNVQFDEPMLPDDSDKWLDEIVISAKVFENRAKPSTLKSDSNRGVLVIGHDRGGLSVESVRKFAKELGWPIIAEDPLSFPDAVAHASIFLTSAQIRAALIPQTVIVIGRTTLSRSINAFLKLAPTQVVIDPRMATVDGDRHADKRFTQLPVLNTHKASPEWLEQWDKYALRCAKSIDALTGFTEAVIAKEIAANLPEGSTLFVSSSRPIRDLEGFATPRSGVTTHANRGLAGIDGNISTALGIALASKQTFAVLGDLSFLHDLTGLIHREEINCSFIVINNDGGGIFSTLPQRGVDGFESVFGTPHSLDPAAIAKAMGISATTISSVDELKKTLKAPVKGISIVVANVPSRDENADSLKAIYESMNSI
;
A
#
# COMPACT_ATOMS: atom_id res chain seq x y z
N VAL A 1 10.47 -11.42 -13.98
CA VAL A 1 10.10 -10.70 -15.21
C VAL A 1 10.34 -11.63 -16.39
N LEU A 2 9.32 -11.80 -17.25
CA LEU A 2 9.44 -12.47 -18.53
C LEU A 2 9.36 -11.40 -19.62
N THR A 3 10.29 -11.44 -20.57
CA THR A 3 10.26 -10.57 -21.74
C THR A 3 10.36 -11.41 -23.00
N ALA A 4 9.50 -11.14 -23.98
CA ALA A 4 9.60 -11.70 -25.33
C ALA A 4 10.62 -10.89 -26.15
N ASP A 5 11.46 -11.57 -26.90
CA ASP A 5 12.49 -10.94 -27.76
C ASP A 5 12.49 -11.57 -29.15
N ARG A 6 13.05 -10.88 -30.10
CA ARG A 6 13.37 -11.41 -31.43
C ARG A 6 14.60 -12.33 -31.33
N PRO A 7 14.77 -13.29 -32.26
CA PRO A 7 15.94 -14.15 -32.28
C PRO A 7 17.26 -13.37 -32.26
N ALA A 8 18.25 -13.90 -31.54
CA ALA A 8 19.56 -13.23 -31.36
C ALA A 8 20.25 -12.89 -32.70
N ILE A 9 20.00 -13.69 -33.74
CA ILE A 9 20.54 -13.46 -35.10
C ILE A 9 20.06 -12.12 -35.69
N LEU A 10 18.90 -11.61 -35.26
CA LEU A 10 18.37 -10.33 -35.75
C LEU A 10 18.87 -9.13 -34.93
N ARG A 11 19.53 -9.35 -33.80
CA ARG A 11 20.07 -8.27 -32.97
C ARG A 11 21.17 -7.53 -33.76
N LYS A 12 21.22 -6.20 -33.62
CA LYS A 12 22.19 -5.32 -34.29
C LYS A 12 22.12 -5.29 -35.81
N THR A 13 21.10 -5.87 -36.40
CA THR A 13 20.91 -5.86 -37.86
C THR A 13 20.04 -4.69 -38.34
N GLY A 14 19.39 -3.98 -37.44
CA GLY A 14 18.36 -2.98 -37.78
C GLY A 14 17.02 -3.61 -38.16
N ALA A 15 16.84 -4.91 -37.91
CA ALA A 15 15.56 -5.58 -38.14
C ALA A 15 14.44 -4.94 -37.31
N ASN A 16 13.23 -4.94 -37.85
CA ASN A 16 12.07 -4.38 -37.19
C ASN A 16 11.82 -5.01 -35.81
N GLN A 17 11.41 -4.21 -34.83
CA GLN A 17 11.11 -4.62 -33.45
C GLN A 17 12.29 -5.28 -32.73
N THR A 18 13.52 -4.90 -33.04
CA THR A 18 14.73 -5.30 -32.30
C THR A 18 15.25 -4.17 -31.43
N THR A 19 15.74 -4.51 -30.24
CA THR A 19 16.39 -3.58 -29.32
C THR A 19 17.43 -4.31 -28.47
N GLU A 20 18.29 -3.58 -27.74
CA GLU A 20 19.22 -4.12 -26.77
C GLU A 20 18.48 -4.58 -25.48
N GLN A 21 17.65 -5.61 -25.60
CA GLN A 21 16.75 -6.09 -24.53
C GLN A 21 17.47 -7.00 -23.55
N ALA A 22 18.46 -7.76 -24.00
CA ALA A 22 19.23 -8.63 -23.15
C ALA A 22 19.89 -7.83 -22.00
N ARG A 23 19.66 -8.25 -20.75
CA ARG A 23 20.16 -7.59 -19.53
C ARG A 23 19.68 -6.12 -19.35
N ILE A 24 18.57 -5.73 -19.93
CA ILE A 24 18.03 -4.36 -19.83
C ILE A 24 17.85 -3.88 -18.38
N TYR A 25 17.62 -4.79 -17.44
CA TYR A 25 17.48 -4.48 -16.00
C TYR A 25 18.83 -4.46 -15.26
N GLY A 26 19.94 -4.76 -15.90
CA GLY A 26 21.29 -4.69 -15.34
C GLY A 26 21.39 -5.35 -13.94
N LYS A 27 21.84 -4.59 -12.95
CA LYS A 27 22.02 -5.03 -11.56
C LYS A 27 20.73 -5.06 -10.73
N ALA A 28 19.62 -4.61 -11.27
CA ALA A 28 18.33 -4.63 -10.58
C ALA A 28 17.78 -6.06 -10.39
N VAL A 29 18.21 -7.00 -11.25
CA VAL A 29 17.84 -8.42 -11.14
C VAL A 29 18.97 -9.24 -10.51
N ARG A 30 18.60 -10.33 -9.83
CA ARG A 30 19.54 -11.28 -9.19
C ARG A 30 19.94 -12.41 -10.11
N TYR A 31 19.15 -12.68 -11.11
CA TYR A 31 19.43 -13.68 -12.13
C TYR A 31 18.91 -13.21 -13.47
N PHE A 32 19.64 -13.55 -14.52
CA PHE A 32 19.27 -13.29 -15.91
C PHE A 32 19.57 -14.51 -16.76
N ALA A 33 18.61 -14.90 -17.59
CA ALA A 33 18.81 -15.87 -18.66
C ALA A 33 18.25 -15.33 -19.98
N ASP A 34 19.00 -15.53 -21.05
CA ASP A 34 18.58 -15.31 -22.42
C ASP A 34 18.31 -16.67 -23.05
N ILE A 35 17.05 -16.96 -23.36
CA ILE A 35 16.58 -18.29 -23.76
C ILE A 35 16.30 -18.27 -25.25
N ASP A 36 17.06 -19.03 -26.04
CA ASP A 36 17.04 -19.04 -27.49
C ASP A 36 16.53 -20.36 -28.11
N GLY A 37 15.75 -21.13 -27.37
CA GLY A 37 15.18 -22.38 -27.86
C GLY A 37 14.38 -23.12 -26.81
N PRO A 38 13.80 -24.27 -27.15
CA PRO A 38 13.04 -25.05 -26.22
C PRO A 38 13.95 -25.63 -25.13
N VAL A 39 13.85 -25.08 -23.93
CA VAL A 39 14.55 -25.56 -22.73
C VAL A 39 13.54 -26.28 -21.85
N PHE A 40 13.57 -27.60 -21.86
CA PHE A 40 12.67 -28.37 -21.01
C PHE A 40 13.38 -29.64 -20.46
N PRO A 41 13.28 -29.93 -19.13
CA PRO A 41 12.70 -29.09 -18.09
C PRO A 41 13.59 -27.86 -17.78
N MET A 42 12.97 -26.72 -17.54
CA MET A 42 13.69 -25.53 -17.10
C MET A 42 13.82 -25.51 -15.58
N GLU A 43 15.03 -25.49 -15.06
CA GLU A 43 15.26 -25.24 -13.64
C GLU A 43 15.15 -23.75 -13.36
N LEU A 44 14.09 -23.36 -12.67
CA LEU A 44 13.96 -21.99 -12.19
C LEU A 44 14.96 -21.71 -11.06
N PRO A 45 15.64 -20.55 -11.07
CA PRO A 45 16.62 -20.20 -10.06
C PRO A 45 15.93 -19.76 -8.75
N PHE A 46 15.30 -20.69 -8.05
CA PHE A 46 14.51 -20.40 -6.85
C PHE A 46 15.28 -19.64 -5.77
N ASP A 47 16.57 -19.93 -5.59
CA ASP A 47 17.39 -19.19 -4.61
C ASP A 47 17.59 -17.73 -5.01
N SER A 48 17.72 -17.45 -6.31
CA SER A 48 17.79 -16.09 -6.82
C SER A 48 16.45 -15.36 -6.70
N LEU A 49 15.32 -16.04 -6.93
CA LEU A 49 13.97 -15.50 -6.73
C LEU A 49 13.71 -15.08 -5.27
N ARG A 50 14.31 -15.78 -4.30
CA ARG A 50 14.23 -15.43 -2.88
C ARG A 50 15.02 -14.17 -2.53
N SER A 51 16.06 -13.87 -3.27
CA SER A 51 16.95 -12.74 -3.02
C SER A 51 16.56 -11.46 -3.79
N GLY A 52 15.66 -11.57 -4.78
CA GLY A 52 15.18 -10.45 -5.56
C GLY A 52 14.61 -10.82 -6.93
N PRO A 53 14.36 -9.83 -7.82
CA PRO A 53 13.80 -10.06 -9.13
C PRO A 53 14.70 -10.93 -10.02
N VAL A 54 14.07 -11.72 -10.87
CA VAL A 54 14.70 -12.55 -11.91
C VAL A 54 14.19 -12.09 -13.26
N HIS A 55 15.05 -12.07 -14.27
CA HIS A 55 14.71 -11.75 -15.66
C HIS A 55 14.99 -12.94 -16.57
N LEU A 56 13.97 -13.44 -17.22
CA LEU A 56 14.06 -14.41 -18.30
C LEU A 56 13.68 -13.72 -19.60
N ASN A 57 14.62 -13.57 -20.52
CA ASN A 57 14.41 -13.03 -21.85
C ASN A 57 14.22 -14.21 -22.81
N VAL A 58 13.03 -14.35 -23.36
CA VAL A 58 12.66 -15.51 -24.20
C VAL A 58 12.62 -15.08 -25.64
N GLN A 59 13.45 -15.70 -26.46
CA GLN A 59 13.50 -15.44 -27.90
C GLN A 59 12.43 -16.27 -28.62
N PHE A 60 11.72 -15.66 -29.53
CA PHE A 60 10.72 -16.32 -30.35
C PHE A 60 11.07 -16.17 -31.84
N ASP A 61 11.03 -17.28 -32.54
CA ASP A 61 11.18 -17.37 -33.99
C ASP A 61 9.93 -17.93 -34.64
N GLU A 62 9.86 -17.97 -35.96
CA GLU A 62 8.73 -18.56 -36.69
C GLU A 62 8.80 -20.10 -36.69
N PRO A 63 7.66 -20.77 -36.63
CA PRO A 63 6.28 -20.23 -36.61
C PRO A 63 5.90 -19.67 -35.23
N MET A 64 5.19 -18.54 -35.20
CA MET A 64 4.77 -17.85 -33.95
C MET A 64 3.55 -18.49 -33.30
N LEU A 65 2.88 -19.39 -33.98
CA LEU A 65 1.69 -20.07 -33.46
C LEU A 65 2.06 -21.49 -33.00
N PRO A 66 1.53 -21.92 -31.84
CA PRO A 66 1.66 -23.31 -31.43
C PRO A 66 0.94 -24.23 -32.41
N ASP A 67 1.34 -25.49 -32.48
CA ASP A 67 0.76 -26.52 -33.33
C ASP A 67 -0.51 -27.16 -32.75
N ASP A 68 -1.12 -26.56 -31.73
CA ASP A 68 -2.31 -27.05 -31.00
C ASP A 68 -2.16 -28.45 -30.36
N SER A 69 -0.94 -28.96 -30.25
CA SER A 69 -0.64 -30.19 -29.50
C SER A 69 -0.54 -29.97 -28.00
N ASP A 70 -1.47 -29.25 -27.41
CA ASP A 70 -1.44 -28.68 -26.05
C ASP A 70 -1.31 -29.67 -24.90
N LYS A 71 -1.24 -30.97 -25.18
CA LYS A 71 -1.14 -32.01 -24.17
C LYS A 71 0.15 -31.93 -23.30
N TRP A 72 1.15 -31.18 -23.74
CA TRP A 72 2.38 -30.98 -22.97
C TRP A 72 2.14 -30.21 -21.66
N LEU A 73 1.09 -29.39 -21.59
CA LEU A 73 0.68 -28.68 -20.37
C LEU A 73 0.13 -29.67 -19.31
N ASP A 74 -0.54 -30.74 -19.75
CA ASP A 74 -1.14 -31.72 -18.86
C ASP A 74 -0.09 -32.57 -18.11
N GLU A 75 1.12 -32.62 -18.63
CA GLU A 75 2.25 -33.34 -18.04
C GLU A 75 3.07 -32.50 -17.04
N ILE A 76 2.79 -31.18 -16.96
CA ILE A 76 3.51 -30.27 -16.05
C ILE A 76 2.99 -30.41 -14.62
N VAL A 77 3.72 -31.10 -13.79
CA VAL A 77 3.49 -31.11 -12.35
C VAL A 77 4.19 -29.92 -11.70
N ILE A 78 3.42 -28.88 -11.38
CA ILE A 78 3.94 -27.76 -10.59
C ILE A 78 4.04 -28.21 -9.12
N SER A 79 5.20 -28.66 -8.69
CA SER A 79 5.45 -28.89 -7.27
C SER A 79 5.95 -27.60 -6.63
N ALA A 80 5.10 -26.96 -5.82
CA ALA A 80 5.56 -25.89 -4.95
C ALA A 80 6.51 -26.48 -3.89
N LYS A 81 7.81 -26.21 -3.98
CA LYS A 81 8.73 -26.49 -2.88
C LYS A 81 8.35 -25.53 -1.73
N VAL A 82 7.64 -26.05 -0.74
CA VAL A 82 7.43 -25.33 0.53
C VAL A 82 8.78 -25.31 1.24
N PHE A 83 9.42 -24.15 1.24
CA PHE A 83 10.64 -23.97 2.00
C PHE A 83 10.27 -23.72 3.46
N GLU A 84 10.32 -24.74 4.28
CA GLU A 84 10.27 -24.57 5.72
C GLU A 84 11.48 -23.75 6.17
N ASN A 85 11.22 -22.61 6.79
CA ASN A 85 12.27 -21.87 7.47
C ASN A 85 12.63 -22.62 8.76
N ARG A 86 13.63 -23.52 8.69
CA ARG A 86 14.05 -24.38 9.82
C ARG A 86 14.90 -23.63 10.87
N ALA A 87 15.08 -22.33 10.73
CA ALA A 87 15.79 -21.57 11.75
C ALA A 87 14.99 -21.59 13.07
N LYS A 88 15.63 -21.97 14.17
CA LYS A 88 15.00 -21.89 15.48
C LYS A 88 14.63 -20.43 15.75
N PRO A 89 13.40 -20.15 16.22
CA PRO A 89 13.02 -18.80 16.53
C PRO A 89 13.96 -18.24 17.61
N SER A 90 14.55 -17.10 17.32
CA SER A 90 15.39 -16.37 18.27
C SER A 90 14.50 -15.66 19.29
N THR A 91 15.04 -15.35 20.46
CA THR A 91 14.30 -14.67 21.53
C THR A 91 14.60 -13.18 21.52
N LEU A 92 13.54 -12.37 21.52
CA LEU A 92 13.63 -10.94 21.79
C LEU A 92 13.51 -10.69 23.30
N LYS A 93 14.57 -10.14 23.89
CA LYS A 93 14.58 -9.73 25.30
C LYS A 93 14.48 -8.21 25.37
N SER A 94 13.59 -7.71 26.22
CA SER A 94 13.45 -6.30 26.54
C SER A 94 12.82 -6.11 27.91
N ASP A 95 13.44 -5.32 28.76
CA ASP A 95 12.91 -4.95 30.09
C ASP A 95 12.06 -3.67 30.03
N SER A 96 11.77 -3.19 28.82
CA SER A 96 11.00 -1.97 28.60
C SER A 96 9.53 -2.18 28.95
N ASN A 97 9.00 -1.30 29.79
CA ASN A 97 7.56 -1.15 30.03
C ASN A 97 6.96 0.07 29.28
N ARG A 98 7.78 0.78 28.50
CA ARG A 98 7.43 1.91 27.63
C ARG A 98 7.85 1.61 26.18
N GLY A 99 7.40 0.48 25.69
CA GLY A 99 7.63 0.08 24.31
C GLY A 99 6.49 0.47 23.38
N VAL A 100 6.75 0.49 22.07
CA VAL A 100 5.76 0.70 21.00
C VAL A 100 6.01 -0.30 19.88
N LEU A 101 4.94 -0.88 19.36
CA LEU A 101 4.96 -1.71 18.16
C LEU A 101 4.47 -0.89 16.97
N VAL A 102 5.27 -0.82 15.90
CA VAL A 102 4.90 -0.16 14.65
C VAL A 102 4.82 -1.21 13.55
N ILE A 103 3.69 -1.26 12.85
CA ILE A 103 3.40 -2.24 11.82
C ILE A 103 3.28 -1.49 10.49
N GLY A 104 4.24 -1.70 9.60
CA GLY A 104 4.20 -1.15 8.25
C GLY A 104 3.11 -1.83 7.41
N HIS A 105 2.63 -1.13 6.39
CA HIS A 105 1.68 -1.71 5.44
C HIS A 105 2.30 -2.91 4.70
N ASP A 106 3.58 -2.82 4.35
CA ASP A 106 4.36 -3.89 3.76
C ASP A 106 5.05 -4.73 4.84
N ARG A 107 4.41 -5.80 5.25
CA ARG A 107 4.85 -6.71 6.33
C ARG A 107 5.86 -7.78 5.89
N GLY A 108 6.36 -7.72 4.66
CA GLY A 108 7.34 -8.68 4.16
C GLY A 108 6.82 -10.12 4.04
N GLY A 109 5.52 -10.32 3.87
CA GLY A 109 4.89 -11.64 3.79
C GLY A 109 4.45 -12.22 5.14
N LEU A 110 4.69 -11.54 6.27
CA LEU A 110 4.11 -11.95 7.56
C LEU A 110 2.59 -11.78 7.53
N SER A 111 1.86 -12.83 7.91
CA SER A 111 0.39 -12.81 7.92
C SER A 111 -0.16 -11.85 8.98
N VAL A 112 -1.31 -11.24 8.70
CA VAL A 112 -2.02 -10.38 9.65
C VAL A 112 -2.29 -11.13 10.96
N GLU A 113 -2.73 -12.38 10.87
CA GLU A 113 -3.04 -13.21 12.03
C GLU A 113 -1.82 -13.43 12.93
N SER A 114 -0.67 -13.81 12.36
CA SER A 114 0.55 -14.02 13.15
C SER A 114 1.05 -12.73 13.81
N VAL A 115 0.95 -11.60 13.10
CA VAL A 115 1.33 -10.29 13.65
C VAL A 115 0.37 -9.84 14.75
N ARG A 116 -0.95 -10.06 14.61
CA ARG A 116 -1.92 -9.78 15.67
C ARG A 116 -1.65 -10.62 16.93
N LYS A 117 -1.37 -11.90 16.76
CA LYS A 117 -1.01 -12.78 17.89
C LYS A 117 0.23 -12.27 18.61
N PHE A 118 1.27 -11.92 17.87
CA PHE A 118 2.51 -11.35 18.39
C PHE A 118 2.25 -10.03 19.14
N ALA A 119 1.46 -9.12 18.55
CA ALA A 119 1.11 -7.84 19.15
C ALA A 119 0.34 -8.00 20.48
N LYS A 120 -0.61 -8.92 20.51
CA LYS A 120 -1.38 -9.24 21.74
C LYS A 120 -0.50 -9.81 22.84
N GLU A 121 0.45 -10.70 22.49
CA GLU A 121 1.41 -11.26 23.44
C GLU A 121 2.34 -10.17 23.97
N LEU A 122 2.82 -9.27 23.11
CA LEU A 122 3.69 -8.15 23.47
C LEU A 122 3.01 -7.16 24.42
N GLY A 123 1.76 -6.78 24.15
CA GLY A 123 0.94 -5.91 24.99
C GLY A 123 1.45 -4.47 25.08
N TRP A 124 2.04 -3.96 24.00
CA TRP A 124 2.47 -2.56 23.82
C TRP A 124 1.47 -1.79 22.96
N PRO A 125 1.44 -0.43 23.03
CA PRO A 125 0.70 0.39 22.06
C PRO A 125 1.11 0.03 20.63
N ILE A 126 0.14 -0.06 19.73
CA ILE A 126 0.33 -0.48 18.35
C ILE A 126 0.07 0.71 17.43
N ILE A 127 1.01 1.06 16.58
CA ILE A 127 0.80 1.94 15.43
C ILE A 127 0.74 1.06 14.19
N ALA A 128 -0.32 1.16 13.38
CA ALA A 128 -0.44 0.39 12.15
C ALA A 128 -0.72 1.31 10.95
N GLU A 129 0.09 1.18 9.90
CA GLU A 129 -0.17 1.86 8.61
C GLU A 129 -1.43 1.33 7.92
N ASP A 130 -1.93 0.16 8.34
CA ASP A 130 -3.17 -0.45 7.87
C ASP A 130 -4.14 -0.64 9.06
N PRO A 131 -4.92 0.40 9.42
CA PRO A 131 -5.81 0.34 10.59
C PRO A 131 -6.98 -0.63 10.42
N LEU A 132 -7.33 -1.03 9.20
CA LEU A 132 -8.42 -1.98 8.96
C LEU A 132 -8.02 -3.45 9.15
N SER A 133 -6.71 -3.71 9.25
CA SER A 133 -6.19 -5.04 9.59
C SER A 133 -5.83 -5.19 11.07
N PHE A 134 -5.75 -4.12 11.86
CA PHE A 134 -5.28 -4.15 13.26
C PHE A 134 -6.23 -3.38 14.19
N PRO A 135 -7.33 -4.03 14.65
CA PRO A 135 -8.37 -3.37 15.45
C PRO A 135 -7.88 -2.84 16.81
N ASP A 136 -6.79 -3.41 17.33
CA ASP A 136 -6.20 -3.00 18.60
C ASP A 136 -5.16 -1.88 18.44
N ALA A 137 -4.99 -1.33 17.20
CA ALA A 137 -4.07 -0.23 16.97
C ALA A 137 -4.59 1.08 17.58
N VAL A 138 -3.66 1.93 17.99
CA VAL A 138 -3.95 3.29 18.42
C VAL A 138 -4.45 4.11 17.24
N ALA A 139 -5.66 4.63 17.34
CA ALA A 139 -6.27 5.41 16.27
C ALA A 139 -5.50 6.72 16.02
N HIS A 140 -5.39 7.12 14.75
CA HIS A 140 -4.92 8.44 14.34
C HIS A 140 -3.48 8.80 14.75
N ALA A 141 -2.62 7.79 15.02
CA ALA A 141 -1.25 8.04 15.48
C ALA A 141 -0.45 8.90 14.50
N SER A 142 -0.60 8.72 13.19
CA SER A 142 0.08 9.53 12.18
C SER A 142 -0.32 11.01 12.22
N ILE A 143 -1.51 11.33 12.75
CA ILE A 143 -2.00 12.71 12.90
C ILE A 143 -1.44 13.34 14.18
N PHE A 144 -1.69 12.76 15.35
CA PHE A 144 -1.26 13.42 16.58
C PHE A 144 0.27 13.43 16.77
N LEU A 145 0.99 12.46 16.18
CA LEU A 145 2.45 12.48 16.15
C LEU A 145 3.06 13.53 15.19
N THR A 146 2.25 14.34 14.48
CA THR A 146 2.76 15.55 13.80
C THR A 146 3.21 16.61 14.80
N SER A 147 2.63 16.64 16.00
CA SER A 147 3.05 17.52 17.09
C SER A 147 4.39 17.07 17.69
N ALA A 148 5.40 17.94 17.64
CA ALA A 148 6.70 17.67 18.26
C ALA A 148 6.58 17.50 19.77
N GLN A 149 5.66 18.22 20.40
CA GLN A 149 5.40 18.15 21.83
C GLN A 149 4.83 16.79 22.24
N ILE A 150 3.86 16.27 21.46
CA ILE A 150 3.31 14.93 21.70
C ILE A 150 4.38 13.85 21.46
N ARG A 151 5.19 13.97 20.40
CA ARG A 151 6.30 13.03 20.18
C ARG A 151 7.26 13.02 21.38
N ALA A 152 7.59 14.19 21.93
CA ALA A 152 8.47 14.30 23.10
C ALA A 152 7.86 13.64 24.35
N ALA A 153 6.57 13.80 24.57
CA ALA A 153 5.85 13.16 25.69
C ALA A 153 5.76 11.63 25.55
N LEU A 154 5.71 11.12 24.32
CA LEU A 154 5.55 9.70 24.00
C LEU A 154 6.88 9.03 23.58
N ILE A 155 8.05 9.55 23.93
CA ILE A 155 9.33 8.89 23.61
C ILE A 155 9.36 7.48 24.21
N PRO A 156 9.43 6.41 23.38
CA PRO A 156 9.50 5.05 23.88
C PRO A 156 10.92 4.68 24.28
N GLN A 157 11.09 3.74 25.19
CA GLN A 157 12.39 3.13 25.47
C GLN A 157 12.82 2.16 24.36
N THR A 158 11.84 1.46 23.79
CA THR A 158 12.07 0.48 22.71
C THR A 158 10.96 0.61 21.68
N VAL A 159 11.33 0.62 20.42
CA VAL A 159 10.39 0.46 19.32
C VAL A 159 10.68 -0.85 18.58
N ILE A 160 9.61 -1.57 18.24
CA ILE A 160 9.65 -2.73 17.34
C ILE A 160 8.95 -2.33 16.06
N VAL A 161 9.62 -2.48 14.93
CA VAL A 161 9.04 -2.23 13.60
C VAL A 161 8.88 -3.57 12.88
N ILE A 162 7.65 -3.89 12.47
CA ILE A 162 7.36 -5.05 11.63
C ILE A 162 7.19 -4.59 10.19
N GLY A 163 8.01 -5.13 9.30
CA GLY A 163 8.02 -4.76 7.88
C GLY A 163 8.61 -3.38 7.62
N ARG A 164 8.07 -2.69 6.61
CA ARG A 164 8.48 -1.34 6.23
C ARG A 164 7.40 -0.31 6.50
N THR A 165 7.77 0.76 7.19
CA THR A 165 6.98 1.99 7.26
C THR A 165 7.15 2.76 5.95
N THR A 166 6.07 3.05 5.27
CA THR A 166 6.10 3.61 3.90
C THR A 166 5.27 4.88 3.73
N LEU A 167 4.56 5.32 4.76
CA LEU A 167 3.55 6.38 4.65
C LEU A 167 3.92 7.66 5.40
N SER A 168 3.94 7.63 6.69
CA SER A 168 3.88 8.83 7.51
C SER A 168 5.26 9.36 7.92
N ARG A 169 5.51 10.66 7.62
CA ARG A 169 6.72 11.36 8.08
C ARG A 169 6.73 11.53 9.60
N SER A 170 5.57 11.73 10.23
CA SER A 170 5.45 11.89 11.67
C SER A 170 5.82 10.62 12.42
N ILE A 171 5.39 9.46 11.91
CA ILE A 171 5.79 8.16 12.47
C ILE A 171 7.29 7.93 12.28
N ASN A 172 7.83 8.19 11.10
CA ASN A 172 9.27 8.04 10.86
C ASN A 172 10.11 8.98 11.75
N ALA A 173 9.65 10.21 11.99
CA ALA A 173 10.29 11.12 12.93
C ALA A 173 10.18 10.62 14.37
N PHE A 174 9.07 10.00 14.74
CA PHE A 174 8.89 9.39 16.07
C PHE A 174 9.80 8.18 16.29
N LEU A 175 9.93 7.29 15.29
CA LEU A 175 10.82 6.11 15.37
C LEU A 175 12.26 6.51 15.73
N LYS A 176 12.75 7.63 15.20
CA LYS A 176 14.12 8.13 15.45
C LYS A 176 14.38 8.58 16.89
N LEU A 177 13.32 8.78 17.67
CA LEU A 177 13.45 9.18 19.08
C LEU A 177 13.70 8.00 20.03
N ALA A 178 13.44 6.77 19.57
CA ALA A 178 13.62 5.58 20.40
C ALA A 178 15.12 5.25 20.56
N PRO A 179 15.63 5.11 21.79
CA PRO A 179 17.01 4.71 22.01
C PRO A 179 17.31 3.27 21.64
N THR A 180 16.28 2.40 21.59
CA THR A 180 16.41 1.01 21.13
C THR A 180 15.42 0.74 20.02
N GLN A 181 15.93 0.28 18.88
CA GLN A 181 15.13 -0.05 17.71
C GLN A 181 15.32 -1.51 17.29
N VAL A 182 14.20 -2.22 17.10
CA VAL A 182 14.17 -3.61 16.66
C VAL A 182 13.39 -3.67 15.36
N VAL A 183 13.95 -4.31 14.34
CA VAL A 183 13.27 -4.54 13.06
C VAL A 183 12.99 -6.03 12.88
N ILE A 184 11.77 -6.37 12.50
CA ILE A 184 11.33 -7.72 12.17
C ILE A 184 10.86 -7.72 10.70
N ASP A 185 11.65 -8.32 9.81
CA ASP A 185 11.29 -8.43 8.39
C ASP A 185 11.96 -9.66 7.76
N PRO A 186 11.19 -10.54 7.11
CA PRO A 186 11.73 -11.73 6.45
C PRO A 186 12.73 -11.45 5.32
N ARG A 187 12.76 -10.25 4.77
CA ARG A 187 13.60 -9.84 3.63
C ARG A 187 15.02 -9.44 4.00
N MET A 188 15.43 -9.64 5.23
CA MET A 188 16.82 -9.45 5.68
C MET A 188 17.40 -8.03 5.58
N ALA A 189 18.33 -7.78 4.68
CA ALA A 189 19.30 -6.67 4.77
C ALA A 189 18.76 -5.30 4.30
N THR A 190 17.55 -5.19 3.79
CA THR A 190 17.10 -4.00 3.04
C THR A 190 16.05 -3.15 3.74
N VAL A 191 15.63 -3.54 4.94
CA VAL A 191 14.42 -2.99 5.56
C VAL A 191 14.67 -1.93 6.62
N ASP A 192 15.92 -1.71 6.96
CA ASP A 192 16.33 -0.64 7.87
C ASP A 192 16.92 0.52 7.06
N GLY A 193 16.05 1.34 6.50
CA GLY A 193 16.43 2.43 5.61
C GLY A 193 17.32 3.48 6.26
N ASP A 194 17.15 3.71 7.55
CA ASP A 194 17.94 4.65 8.33
C ASP A 194 19.16 4.00 9.01
N ARG A 195 19.30 2.67 8.93
CA ARG A 195 20.38 1.88 9.56
C ARG A 195 20.51 2.07 11.07
N HIS A 196 19.39 2.23 11.75
CA HIS A 196 19.32 2.47 13.20
C HIS A 196 18.91 1.24 14.02
N ALA A 197 18.60 0.11 13.38
CA ALA A 197 18.17 -1.08 14.10
C ALA A 197 19.30 -1.70 14.92
N ASP A 198 19.13 -1.74 16.24
CA ASP A 198 20.03 -2.44 17.18
C ASP A 198 19.91 -3.95 17.03
N LYS A 199 18.71 -4.45 16.70
CA LYS A 199 18.44 -5.87 16.49
C LYS A 199 17.55 -6.07 15.28
N ARG A 200 17.82 -7.15 14.52
CA ARG A 200 17.03 -7.55 13.35
C ARG A 200 16.63 -8.99 13.46
N PHE A 201 15.37 -9.27 13.09
CA PHE A 201 14.82 -10.62 13.05
C PHE A 201 14.19 -10.86 11.69
N THR A 202 14.37 -12.05 11.13
CA THR A 202 13.76 -12.46 9.85
C THR A 202 12.45 -13.20 10.02
N GLN A 203 12.05 -13.44 11.26
CA GLN A 203 10.78 -14.05 11.64
C GLN A 203 10.35 -13.48 12.99
N LEU A 204 9.10 -13.64 13.36
CA LEU A 204 8.60 -13.21 14.66
C LEU A 204 9.37 -13.96 15.76
N PRO A 205 10.11 -13.26 16.64
CA PRO A 205 10.86 -13.89 17.73
C PRO A 205 9.93 -14.35 18.85
N VAL A 206 10.41 -15.28 19.66
CA VAL A 206 9.79 -15.59 20.95
C VAL A 206 9.98 -14.39 21.88
N LEU A 207 8.92 -13.94 22.53
CA LEU A 207 8.96 -12.80 23.42
C LEU A 207 9.44 -13.19 24.83
N ASN A 208 10.41 -12.45 25.32
CA ASN A 208 10.80 -12.38 26.73
C ASN A 208 10.89 -10.90 27.09
N THR A 209 9.71 -10.27 27.17
CA THR A 209 9.56 -8.82 27.31
C THR A 209 8.55 -8.50 28.41
N HIS A 210 8.70 -7.33 29.02
CA HIS A 210 7.67 -6.79 29.89
C HIS A 210 6.53 -6.19 29.03
N LYS A 211 5.31 -6.26 29.53
CA LYS A 211 4.17 -5.53 28.95
C LYS A 211 4.30 -4.04 29.23
N ALA A 212 3.60 -3.24 28.46
CA ALA A 212 3.48 -1.81 28.73
C ALA A 212 2.87 -1.55 30.11
N SER A 213 3.33 -0.48 30.77
CA SER A 213 2.68 -0.06 32.02
C SER A 213 1.30 0.53 31.74
N PRO A 214 0.34 0.43 32.69
CA PRO A 214 -0.98 1.04 32.51
C PRO A 214 -0.91 2.52 32.18
N GLU A 215 -0.06 3.27 32.85
CA GLU A 215 0.12 4.71 32.65
C GLU A 215 0.65 5.03 31.23
N TRP A 216 1.48 4.12 30.67
CA TRP A 216 1.95 4.25 29.31
C TRP A 216 0.84 4.06 28.27
N LEU A 217 -0.02 3.06 28.47
CA LEU A 217 -1.20 2.83 27.63
C LEU A 217 -2.18 4.02 27.73
N GLU A 218 -2.49 4.51 28.92
CA GLU A 218 -3.37 5.65 29.16
C GLU A 218 -2.87 6.93 28.45
N GLN A 219 -1.57 7.15 28.37
CA GLN A 219 -1.01 8.30 27.65
C GLN A 219 -1.33 8.22 26.16
N TRP A 220 -1.20 7.06 25.55
CA TRP A 220 -1.54 6.85 24.13
C TRP A 220 -3.02 7.04 23.88
N ASP A 221 -3.87 6.46 24.73
CA ASP A 221 -5.31 6.58 24.62
C ASP A 221 -5.79 8.03 24.76
N LYS A 222 -5.18 8.80 25.67
CA LYS A 222 -5.46 10.23 25.83
C LYS A 222 -5.28 11.01 24.54
N TYR A 223 -4.15 10.81 23.83
CA TYR A 223 -3.89 11.53 22.59
C TYR A 223 -4.76 11.01 21.43
N ALA A 224 -4.99 9.71 21.35
CA ALA A 224 -5.91 9.12 20.38
C ALA A 224 -7.33 9.67 20.51
N LEU A 225 -7.89 9.68 21.73
CA LEU A 225 -9.24 10.21 22.01
C LEU A 225 -9.35 11.71 21.69
N ARG A 226 -8.32 12.47 21.99
CA ARG A 226 -8.29 13.90 21.65
C ARG A 226 -8.29 14.11 20.14
N CYS A 227 -7.44 13.36 19.42
CA CYS A 227 -7.38 13.42 17.96
C CYS A 227 -8.71 12.99 17.33
N ALA A 228 -9.31 11.93 17.83
CA ALA A 228 -10.62 11.45 17.38
C ALA A 228 -11.70 12.54 17.49
N LYS A 229 -11.74 13.30 18.61
CA LYS A 229 -12.67 14.44 18.76
C LYS A 229 -12.49 15.50 17.70
N SER A 230 -11.24 15.85 17.36
CA SER A 230 -10.97 16.82 16.28
C SER A 230 -11.38 16.29 14.91
N ILE A 231 -11.18 14.98 14.66
CA ILE A 231 -11.61 14.33 13.42
C ILE A 231 -13.13 14.20 13.33
N ASP A 232 -13.81 13.95 14.45
CA ASP A 232 -15.28 13.87 14.50
C ASP A 232 -15.95 15.22 14.28
N ALA A 233 -15.26 16.31 14.59
CA ALA A 233 -15.71 17.67 14.33
C ALA A 233 -15.55 18.12 12.86
N LEU A 234 -14.92 17.33 12.01
CA LEU A 234 -14.77 17.63 10.59
C LEU A 234 -16.13 17.67 9.91
N THR A 235 -16.34 18.70 9.12
CA THR A 235 -17.53 18.92 8.32
C THR A 235 -17.20 18.96 6.83
N GLY A 236 -18.23 18.85 5.98
CA GLY A 236 -18.07 18.87 4.53
C GLY A 236 -17.69 17.53 3.93
N PHE A 237 -17.50 17.50 2.62
CA PHE A 237 -17.17 16.29 1.86
C PHE A 237 -15.72 16.36 1.39
N THR A 238 -14.79 16.31 2.36
CA THR A 238 -13.35 16.40 2.14
C THR A 238 -12.70 15.03 2.00
N GLU A 239 -11.45 14.98 1.49
CA GLU A 239 -10.65 13.74 1.39
C GLU A 239 -10.56 13.00 2.75
N ALA A 240 -10.33 13.73 3.83
CA ALA A 240 -10.26 13.20 5.19
C ALA A 240 -11.59 12.57 5.64
N VAL A 241 -12.70 13.24 5.39
CA VAL A 241 -14.03 12.72 5.72
C VAL A 241 -14.37 11.49 4.89
N ILE A 242 -14.03 11.50 3.60
CA ILE A 242 -14.23 10.32 2.72
C ILE A 242 -13.46 9.12 3.25
N ALA A 243 -12.18 9.28 3.61
CA ALA A 243 -11.37 8.18 4.14
C ALA A 243 -11.95 7.62 5.45
N LYS A 244 -12.37 8.48 6.38
CA LYS A 244 -13.08 8.12 7.62
C LYS A 244 -14.34 7.30 7.32
N GLU A 245 -15.19 7.80 6.43
CA GLU A 245 -16.47 7.18 6.12
C GLU A 245 -16.32 5.86 5.36
N ILE A 246 -15.35 5.75 4.46
CA ILE A 246 -15.02 4.48 3.79
C ILE A 246 -14.60 3.45 4.83
N ALA A 247 -13.67 3.80 5.71
CA ALA A 247 -13.19 2.90 6.75
C ALA A 247 -14.32 2.41 7.66
N ALA A 248 -15.24 3.31 8.04
CA ALA A 248 -16.33 3.00 8.96
C ALA A 248 -17.47 2.19 8.31
N ASN A 249 -17.74 2.37 7.02
CA ASN A 249 -18.95 1.85 6.37
C ASN A 249 -18.73 0.72 5.36
N LEU A 250 -17.50 0.34 5.04
CA LEU A 250 -17.26 -0.83 4.21
C LEU A 250 -17.88 -2.08 4.84
N PRO A 251 -18.62 -2.90 4.06
CA PRO A 251 -19.20 -4.14 4.58
C PRO A 251 -18.12 -5.10 5.09
N GLU A 252 -18.47 -5.87 6.09
CA GLU A 252 -17.59 -6.93 6.61
C GLU A 252 -17.33 -7.98 5.53
N GLY A 253 -16.10 -8.47 5.43
CA GLY A 253 -15.66 -9.40 4.39
C GLY A 253 -15.30 -8.72 3.06
N SER A 254 -15.37 -7.38 2.97
CA SER A 254 -14.91 -6.65 1.79
C SER A 254 -13.40 -6.68 1.62
N THR A 255 -12.99 -6.55 0.37
CA THR A 255 -11.60 -6.24 0.00
C THR A 255 -11.51 -4.79 -0.43
N LEU A 256 -10.52 -4.07 0.08
CA LEU A 256 -10.24 -2.68 -0.23
C LEU A 256 -8.85 -2.55 -0.87
N PHE A 257 -8.80 -2.03 -2.09
CA PHE A 257 -7.56 -1.53 -2.68
C PHE A 257 -7.47 -0.02 -2.48
N VAL A 258 -6.30 0.47 -2.03
CA VAL A 258 -6.07 1.90 -1.81
C VAL A 258 -4.85 2.36 -2.60
N SER A 259 -5.04 3.35 -3.48
CA SER A 259 -3.96 3.87 -4.30
C SER A 259 -2.95 4.69 -3.49
N SER A 260 -1.79 4.86 -4.08
CA SER A 260 -0.74 5.75 -3.59
C SER A 260 -1.20 7.21 -3.48
N SER A 261 -0.34 8.09 -3.00
CA SER A 261 -0.58 9.52 -2.77
C SER A 261 -1.43 9.78 -1.53
N ARG A 262 -2.50 10.61 -1.63
CA ARG A 262 -3.37 10.96 -0.50
C ARG A 262 -4.22 9.79 -0.01
N PRO A 263 -4.91 9.01 -0.85
CA PRO A 263 -5.88 8.02 -0.37
C PRO A 263 -5.36 7.08 0.73
N ILE A 264 -4.17 6.49 0.54
CA ILE A 264 -3.60 5.57 1.54
C ILE A 264 -3.17 6.28 2.83
N ARG A 265 -2.73 7.55 2.74
CA ARG A 265 -2.34 8.36 3.90
C ARG A 265 -3.55 8.84 4.68
N ASP A 266 -4.63 9.16 3.97
CA ASP A 266 -5.88 9.55 4.60
C ASP A 266 -6.53 8.36 5.30
N LEU A 267 -6.47 7.17 4.71
CA LEU A 267 -6.92 5.95 5.38
C LEU A 267 -6.12 5.72 6.67
N GLU A 268 -4.79 5.77 6.64
CA GLU A 268 -3.95 5.64 7.82
C GLU A 268 -4.29 6.66 8.91
N GLY A 269 -4.49 7.92 8.52
CA GLY A 269 -4.70 9.02 9.46
C GLY A 269 -6.11 9.10 10.02
N PHE A 270 -7.13 8.89 9.18
CA PHE A 270 -8.52 9.18 9.54
C PHE A 270 -9.38 7.95 9.82
N ALA A 271 -8.92 6.76 9.49
CA ALA A 271 -9.66 5.56 9.83
C ALA A 271 -9.61 5.25 11.33
N THR A 272 -10.75 4.88 11.90
CA THR A 272 -10.78 4.20 13.20
C THR A 272 -10.41 2.74 13.00
N PRO A 273 -9.45 2.19 13.77
CA PRO A 273 -9.04 0.80 13.67
C PRO A 273 -10.20 -0.18 13.79
N ARG A 274 -10.24 -1.16 12.91
CA ARG A 274 -11.24 -2.24 12.92
C ARG A 274 -10.72 -3.50 12.25
N SER A 275 -11.52 -4.53 12.23
CA SER A 275 -11.33 -5.76 11.46
C SER A 275 -12.42 -5.95 10.42
N GLY A 276 -12.35 -7.04 9.68
CA GLY A 276 -13.38 -7.44 8.71
C GLY A 276 -13.20 -6.88 7.31
N VAL A 277 -12.11 -6.14 7.04
CA VAL A 277 -11.74 -5.67 5.70
C VAL A 277 -10.32 -6.14 5.40
N THR A 278 -10.11 -6.69 4.21
CA THR A 278 -8.76 -7.00 3.71
C THR A 278 -8.25 -5.84 2.88
N THR A 279 -7.16 -5.21 3.31
CA THR A 279 -6.62 -4.02 2.65
C THR A 279 -5.40 -4.38 1.79
N HIS A 280 -5.37 -3.84 0.57
CA HIS A 280 -4.26 -3.94 -0.36
C HIS A 280 -3.83 -2.56 -0.85
N ALA A 281 -2.53 -2.40 -1.13
CA ALA A 281 -1.99 -1.19 -1.73
C ALA A 281 -0.68 -1.49 -2.46
N ASN A 282 -0.42 -0.78 -3.56
CA ASN A 282 0.89 -0.79 -4.20
C ASN A 282 1.88 0.01 -3.35
N ARG A 283 2.85 -0.69 -2.73
CA ARG A 283 3.89 -0.08 -1.88
C ARG A 283 5.28 -0.35 -2.49
N GLY A 284 6.27 0.30 -1.98
CA GLY A 284 7.61 0.31 -2.55
C GLY A 284 7.81 1.55 -3.40
N LEU A 285 7.89 1.45 -4.72
CA LEU A 285 7.96 2.62 -5.60
C LEU A 285 6.69 3.46 -5.60
N ALA A 286 5.55 2.84 -5.29
CA ALA A 286 4.28 3.50 -5.00
C ALA A 286 3.82 4.50 -6.09
N GLY A 287 3.93 4.11 -7.37
CA GLY A 287 3.44 4.88 -8.51
C GLY A 287 1.92 5.07 -8.48
N ILE A 288 1.44 6.04 -9.26
CA ILE A 288 0.00 6.26 -9.48
C ILE A 288 -0.53 5.52 -10.70
N ASP A 289 0.35 4.93 -11.50
CA ASP A 289 0.09 4.04 -12.62
C ASP A 289 -0.28 2.62 -12.16
N GLY A 290 -0.95 1.85 -13.00
CA GLY A 290 -1.28 0.43 -12.75
C GLY A 290 -2.24 0.16 -11.57
N ASN A 291 -2.88 1.16 -11.00
CA ASN A 291 -3.74 1.00 -9.82
C ASN A 291 -5.09 0.39 -10.16
N ILE A 292 -5.68 0.72 -11.31
CA ILE A 292 -6.93 0.11 -11.79
C ILE A 292 -6.67 -1.37 -12.09
N SER A 293 -5.63 -1.66 -12.86
CA SER A 293 -5.24 -3.02 -13.23
C SER A 293 -4.96 -3.88 -12.00
N THR A 294 -4.28 -3.33 -10.99
CA THR A 294 -4.03 -4.03 -9.71
C THR A 294 -5.34 -4.31 -8.97
N ALA A 295 -6.23 -3.33 -8.86
CA ALA A 295 -7.52 -3.50 -8.18
C ALA A 295 -8.39 -4.57 -8.85
N LEU A 296 -8.42 -4.59 -10.19
CA LEU A 296 -9.13 -5.60 -10.96
C LEU A 296 -8.53 -7.00 -10.77
N GLY A 297 -7.19 -7.11 -10.77
CA GLY A 297 -6.51 -8.37 -10.48
C GLY A 297 -6.83 -8.91 -9.07
N ILE A 298 -6.93 -8.04 -8.06
CA ILE A 298 -7.38 -8.40 -6.72
C ILE A 298 -8.85 -8.84 -6.73
N ALA A 299 -9.69 -8.16 -7.50
CA ALA A 299 -11.12 -8.44 -7.58
C ALA A 299 -11.43 -9.81 -8.20
N LEU A 300 -10.56 -10.35 -9.05
CA LEU A 300 -10.68 -11.73 -9.58
C LEU A 300 -10.63 -12.78 -8.45
N ALA A 301 -9.95 -12.52 -7.37
CA ALA A 301 -9.82 -13.43 -6.23
C ALA A 301 -10.73 -13.06 -5.04
N SER A 302 -11.57 -12.02 -5.18
CA SER A 302 -12.37 -11.44 -4.09
C SER A 302 -13.85 -11.42 -4.45
N LYS A 303 -14.71 -11.61 -3.45
CA LYS A 303 -16.17 -11.59 -3.67
C LYS A 303 -16.73 -10.17 -3.88
N GLN A 304 -16.18 -9.20 -3.19
CA GLN A 304 -16.61 -7.80 -3.21
C GLN A 304 -15.40 -6.91 -3.01
N THR A 305 -15.04 -6.14 -4.03
CA THR A 305 -13.88 -5.27 -4.02
C THR A 305 -14.29 -3.82 -4.19
N PHE A 306 -13.73 -2.98 -3.32
CA PHE A 306 -13.73 -1.54 -3.45
C PHE A 306 -12.32 -1.06 -3.74
N ALA A 307 -12.17 -0.01 -4.56
CA ALA A 307 -10.88 0.59 -4.84
C ALA A 307 -10.98 2.11 -4.67
N VAL A 308 -10.06 2.70 -3.92
CA VAL A 308 -10.01 4.16 -3.70
C VAL A 308 -8.81 4.73 -4.41
N LEU A 309 -9.06 5.64 -5.35
CA LEU A 309 -8.07 6.26 -6.23
C LEU A 309 -8.20 7.78 -6.17
N GLY A 310 -7.08 8.51 -6.37
CA GLY A 310 -7.16 9.91 -6.80
C GLY A 310 -7.47 9.98 -8.31
N ASP A 311 -7.93 11.14 -8.75
CA ASP A 311 -8.27 11.44 -10.16
C ASP A 311 -7.09 11.19 -11.11
N LEU A 312 -5.90 11.69 -10.79
CA LEU A 312 -4.71 11.45 -11.60
C LEU A 312 -4.35 9.95 -11.67
N SER A 313 -4.50 9.22 -10.57
CA SER A 313 -4.25 7.77 -10.56
C SER A 313 -5.26 7.02 -11.43
N PHE A 314 -6.52 7.47 -11.46
CA PHE A 314 -7.54 6.95 -12.36
C PHE A 314 -7.20 7.22 -13.81
N LEU A 315 -6.80 8.45 -14.14
CA LEU A 315 -6.45 8.85 -15.51
C LEU A 315 -5.19 8.13 -16.03
N HIS A 316 -4.22 7.84 -15.17
CA HIS A 316 -2.97 7.16 -15.56
C HIS A 316 -3.11 5.67 -15.91
N ASP A 317 -4.22 5.02 -15.51
CA ASP A 317 -4.43 3.58 -15.76
C ASP A 317 -5.79 3.28 -16.41
N LEU A 318 -6.34 4.22 -17.16
CA LEU A 318 -7.64 4.06 -17.84
C LEU A 318 -7.71 2.82 -18.72
N THR A 319 -6.59 2.44 -19.35
CA THR A 319 -6.52 1.24 -20.20
C THR A 319 -6.70 -0.05 -19.41
N GLY A 320 -6.48 -0.04 -18.10
CA GLY A 320 -6.81 -1.14 -17.20
C GLY A 320 -8.30 -1.49 -17.16
N LEU A 321 -9.18 -0.57 -17.57
CA LEU A 321 -10.60 -0.80 -17.68
C LEU A 321 -11.00 -1.59 -18.96
N ILE A 322 -10.08 -1.79 -19.89
CA ILE A 322 -10.29 -2.56 -21.11
C ILE A 322 -10.02 -4.03 -20.79
N HIS A 323 -11.06 -4.77 -20.45
CA HIS A 323 -10.98 -6.19 -20.10
C HIS A 323 -12.24 -6.93 -20.59
N ARG A 324 -12.22 -8.26 -20.55
CA ARG A 324 -13.33 -9.13 -21.00
C ARG A 324 -13.90 -10.02 -19.89
N GLU A 325 -13.23 -10.09 -18.74
CA GLU A 325 -13.62 -10.91 -17.61
C GLU A 325 -14.78 -10.26 -16.83
N GLU A 326 -15.63 -11.10 -16.22
CA GLU A 326 -16.66 -10.64 -15.29
C GLU A 326 -16.02 -10.35 -13.92
N ILE A 327 -15.82 -9.07 -13.62
CA ILE A 327 -15.15 -8.60 -12.40
C ILE A 327 -16.09 -7.70 -11.62
N ASN A 328 -16.19 -7.92 -10.31
CA ASN A 328 -16.96 -7.09 -9.38
C ASN A 328 -16.03 -6.13 -8.61
N CYS A 329 -15.94 -4.87 -9.06
CA CYS A 329 -15.14 -3.85 -8.43
C CYS A 329 -15.82 -2.47 -8.49
N SER A 330 -15.98 -1.82 -7.35
CA SER A 330 -16.47 -0.45 -7.26
C SER A 330 -15.30 0.49 -7.00
N PHE A 331 -15.00 1.35 -7.97
CA PHE A 331 -13.96 2.37 -7.85
C PHE A 331 -14.55 3.65 -7.29
N ILE A 332 -13.95 4.18 -6.23
CA ILE A 332 -14.24 5.49 -5.66
C ILE A 332 -13.08 6.40 -6.06
N VAL A 333 -13.33 7.31 -7.01
CA VAL A 333 -12.36 8.25 -7.54
C VAL A 333 -12.51 9.57 -6.82
N ILE A 334 -11.55 9.94 -5.99
CA ILE A 334 -11.52 11.23 -5.31
C ILE A 334 -11.01 12.26 -6.29
N ASN A 335 -11.91 13.18 -6.70
CA ASN A 335 -11.62 14.20 -7.70
C ASN A 335 -11.44 15.56 -7.03
N ASN A 336 -10.20 15.99 -6.93
CA ASN A 336 -9.77 17.31 -6.46
C ASN A 336 -9.13 18.16 -7.57
N ASP A 337 -9.22 17.69 -8.83
CA ASP A 337 -8.65 18.30 -10.04
C ASP A 337 -7.12 18.37 -10.00
N GLY A 338 -6.44 17.24 -9.63
CA GLY A 338 -5.00 17.14 -9.82
C GLY A 338 -4.18 16.61 -8.64
N GLY A 339 -2.94 17.09 -8.53
CA GLY A 339 -1.93 16.61 -7.60
C GLY A 339 -2.08 17.11 -6.15
N GLY A 340 -3.20 16.83 -5.47
CA GLY A 340 -3.53 17.35 -4.14
C GLY A 340 -2.48 17.13 -3.05
N ILE A 341 -1.69 16.05 -3.14
CA ILE A 341 -0.61 15.81 -2.18
C ILE A 341 0.43 16.94 -2.18
N PHE A 342 0.69 17.55 -3.32
CA PHE A 342 1.71 18.59 -3.44
C PHE A 342 1.30 19.88 -2.76
N SER A 343 0.00 20.18 -2.65
CA SER A 343 -0.52 21.32 -1.88
C SER A 343 -0.26 21.18 -0.37
N THR A 344 0.10 19.98 0.12
CA THR A 344 0.49 19.74 1.52
C THR A 344 2.00 19.85 1.76
N LEU A 345 2.79 20.17 0.74
CA LEU A 345 4.24 20.19 0.78
C LEU A 345 4.80 21.62 0.71
N PRO A 346 6.07 21.85 1.12
CA PRO A 346 6.67 23.19 1.16
C PRO A 346 6.75 23.91 -0.19
N GLN A 347 6.68 23.21 -1.30
CA GLN A 347 6.69 23.78 -2.66
C GLN A 347 5.36 24.43 -3.08
N ARG A 348 4.30 24.34 -2.26
CA ARG A 348 3.04 25.04 -2.53
C ARG A 348 3.29 26.53 -2.71
N GLY A 349 2.80 27.09 -3.82
CA GLY A 349 2.89 28.52 -4.11
C GLY A 349 4.20 28.99 -4.77
N VAL A 350 5.13 28.06 -5.12
CA VAL A 350 6.28 28.44 -5.96
C VAL A 350 5.85 28.69 -7.40
N ASP A 351 6.60 29.50 -8.13
CA ASP A 351 6.33 29.75 -9.55
C ASP A 351 6.28 28.45 -10.34
N GLY A 352 5.28 28.29 -11.19
CA GLY A 352 5.05 27.09 -11.97
C GLY A 352 4.47 25.89 -11.19
N PHE A 353 4.07 26.09 -9.93
CA PHE A 353 3.50 25.03 -9.10
C PHE A 353 2.34 24.31 -9.79
N GLU A 354 1.40 25.04 -10.38
CA GLU A 354 0.22 24.45 -11.03
C GLU A 354 0.60 23.61 -12.25
N SER A 355 1.59 24.01 -13.04
CA SER A 355 2.00 23.28 -14.25
C SER A 355 2.85 22.05 -13.95
N VAL A 356 3.60 22.03 -12.84
CA VAL A 356 4.57 20.97 -12.53
C VAL A 356 4.04 19.99 -11.46
N PHE A 357 3.35 20.49 -10.46
CA PHE A 357 2.91 19.73 -9.30
C PHE A 357 1.39 19.61 -9.18
N GLY A 358 0.68 20.74 -9.29
CA GLY A 358 -0.79 20.80 -9.19
C GLY A 358 -1.46 20.05 -10.33
N THR A 359 -0.94 20.25 -11.54
CA THR A 359 -1.40 19.58 -12.78
C THR A 359 -2.92 19.47 -12.91
N PRO A 360 -3.67 20.60 -12.83
CA PRO A 360 -5.10 20.58 -12.99
C PRO A 360 -5.46 20.08 -14.39
N HIS A 361 -6.44 19.18 -14.47
CA HIS A 361 -6.80 18.56 -15.74
C HIS A 361 -8.17 18.97 -16.26
N SER A 362 -9.06 19.47 -15.41
CA SER A 362 -10.43 19.93 -15.75
C SER A 362 -11.26 18.87 -16.51
N LEU A 363 -10.94 17.59 -16.35
CA LEU A 363 -11.66 16.47 -16.97
C LEU A 363 -12.77 15.99 -16.05
N ASP A 364 -13.81 15.40 -16.64
CA ASP A 364 -14.85 14.65 -15.92
C ASP A 364 -14.57 13.15 -15.96
N PRO A 365 -14.03 12.53 -14.88
CA PRO A 365 -13.75 11.11 -14.85
C PRO A 365 -15.01 10.24 -15.04
N ALA A 366 -16.20 10.72 -14.62
CA ALA A 366 -17.44 9.98 -14.82
C ALA A 366 -17.86 9.98 -16.29
N ALA A 367 -17.70 11.10 -17.01
CA ALA A 367 -17.97 11.16 -18.45
C ALA A 367 -16.99 10.26 -19.22
N ILE A 368 -15.71 10.22 -18.87
CA ILE A 368 -14.71 9.35 -19.48
C ILE A 368 -15.11 7.87 -19.28
N ALA A 369 -15.44 7.45 -18.06
CA ALA A 369 -15.86 6.09 -17.79
C ALA A 369 -17.11 5.68 -18.59
N LYS A 370 -18.10 6.57 -18.68
CA LYS A 370 -19.30 6.35 -19.50
C LYS A 370 -18.98 6.19 -20.98
N ALA A 371 -18.05 7.00 -21.51
CA ALA A 371 -17.60 6.86 -22.90
C ALA A 371 -16.92 5.51 -23.18
N MET A 372 -16.35 4.87 -22.15
CA MET A 372 -15.80 3.52 -22.22
C MET A 372 -16.86 2.43 -22.01
N GLY A 373 -18.16 2.78 -21.86
CA GLY A 373 -19.26 1.84 -21.62
C GLY A 373 -19.38 1.37 -20.16
N ILE A 374 -18.71 2.03 -19.21
CA ILE A 374 -18.70 1.66 -17.79
C ILE A 374 -19.72 2.50 -17.02
N SER A 375 -20.45 1.86 -16.11
CA SER A 375 -21.37 2.57 -15.22
C SER A 375 -20.63 3.56 -14.34
N ALA A 376 -21.03 4.84 -14.39
CA ALA A 376 -20.40 5.88 -13.61
C ALA A 376 -21.41 6.89 -13.04
N THR A 377 -21.16 7.31 -11.80
CA THR A 377 -21.96 8.31 -11.07
C THR A 377 -21.02 9.30 -10.38
N THR A 378 -21.53 10.52 -10.15
CA THR A 378 -20.84 11.53 -9.36
C THR A 378 -21.57 11.74 -8.05
N ILE A 379 -20.83 11.85 -6.96
CA ILE A 379 -21.34 12.12 -5.61
C ILE A 379 -20.63 13.34 -5.01
N SER A 380 -21.32 14.03 -4.11
CA SER A 380 -20.82 15.24 -3.44
C SER A 380 -21.20 15.32 -1.97
N SER A 381 -21.67 14.21 -1.39
CA SER A 381 -22.10 14.16 0.01
C SER A 381 -21.74 12.83 0.68
N VAL A 382 -21.63 12.88 2.01
CA VAL A 382 -21.39 11.72 2.86
C VAL A 382 -22.51 10.68 2.74
N ASP A 383 -23.77 11.13 2.63
CA ASP A 383 -24.91 10.22 2.54
C ASP A 383 -24.91 9.44 1.22
N GLU A 384 -24.56 10.09 0.11
CA GLU A 384 -24.38 9.41 -1.18
C GLU A 384 -23.24 8.39 -1.14
N LEU A 385 -22.12 8.74 -0.49
CA LEU A 385 -21.01 7.82 -0.29
C LEU A 385 -21.44 6.60 0.53
N LYS A 386 -22.11 6.80 1.66
CA LYS A 386 -22.64 5.71 2.50
C LYS A 386 -23.61 4.82 1.74
N LYS A 387 -24.47 5.39 0.92
CA LYS A 387 -25.38 4.62 0.05
C LYS A 387 -24.60 3.77 -0.95
N THR A 388 -23.57 4.32 -1.56
CA THR A 388 -22.68 3.61 -2.48
C THR A 388 -21.99 2.42 -1.80
N LEU A 389 -21.41 2.62 -0.62
CA LEU A 389 -20.68 1.58 0.11
C LEU A 389 -21.58 0.41 0.55
N LYS A 390 -22.86 0.68 0.81
CA LYS A 390 -23.85 -0.34 1.19
C LYS A 390 -24.46 -1.09 0.01
N ALA A 391 -24.30 -0.57 -1.21
CA ALA A 391 -24.84 -1.21 -2.41
C ALA A 391 -24.03 -2.46 -2.77
N PRO A 392 -24.68 -3.54 -3.26
CA PRO A 392 -23.96 -4.68 -3.77
C PRO A 392 -23.08 -4.29 -4.97
N VAL A 393 -21.82 -4.72 -4.96
CA VAL A 393 -20.91 -4.53 -6.09
C VAL A 393 -21.25 -5.52 -7.20
N LYS A 394 -21.68 -5.02 -8.37
CA LYS A 394 -22.00 -5.82 -9.54
C LYS A 394 -21.30 -5.22 -10.75
N GLY A 395 -20.43 -6.01 -11.36
CA GLY A 395 -19.59 -5.54 -12.46
C GLY A 395 -18.62 -4.46 -12.01
N ILE A 396 -18.08 -3.71 -12.96
CA ILE A 396 -17.24 -2.54 -12.69
C ILE A 396 -18.12 -1.29 -12.65
N SER A 397 -17.92 -0.51 -11.61
CA SER A 397 -18.58 0.79 -11.46
C SER A 397 -17.58 1.86 -10.99
N ILE A 398 -17.77 3.09 -11.49
CA ILE A 398 -16.97 4.25 -11.12
C ILE A 398 -17.85 5.24 -10.35
N VAL A 399 -17.45 5.59 -9.16
CA VAL A 399 -18.10 6.61 -8.33
C VAL A 399 -17.13 7.75 -8.13
N VAL A 400 -17.39 8.88 -8.79
CA VAL A 400 -16.53 10.06 -8.69
C VAL A 400 -17.00 10.90 -7.50
N ALA A 401 -16.16 11.03 -6.51
CA ALA A 401 -16.37 11.86 -5.35
C ALA A 401 -15.76 13.25 -5.60
N ASN A 402 -16.57 14.22 -5.96
CA ASN A 402 -16.12 15.59 -6.11
C ASN A 402 -15.93 16.23 -4.74
N VAL A 403 -14.69 16.54 -4.43
CA VAL A 403 -14.29 17.17 -3.17
C VAL A 403 -13.93 18.64 -3.39
N PRO A 404 -13.79 19.46 -2.32
CA PRO A 404 -13.24 20.79 -2.42
C PRO A 404 -11.88 20.82 -3.14
N SER A 405 -11.42 22.02 -3.47
CA SER A 405 -10.14 22.20 -4.15
C SER A 405 -8.97 21.57 -3.38
N ARG A 406 -7.89 21.30 -4.08
CA ARG A 406 -6.63 20.79 -3.50
C ARG A 406 -6.14 21.63 -2.33
N ASP A 407 -6.25 22.94 -2.45
CA ASP A 407 -5.82 23.89 -1.43
C ASP A 407 -6.73 23.88 -0.21
N GLU A 408 -8.05 23.83 -0.39
CA GLU A 408 -9.00 23.72 0.71
C GLU A 408 -8.82 22.41 1.49
N ASN A 409 -8.58 21.27 0.79
CA ASN A 409 -8.26 19.99 1.43
C ASN A 409 -6.95 20.07 2.20
N ALA A 410 -5.91 20.70 1.63
CA ALA A 410 -4.60 20.86 2.29
C ALA A 410 -4.70 21.76 3.53
N ASP A 411 -5.48 22.84 3.47
CA ASP A 411 -5.70 23.76 4.59
C ASP A 411 -6.53 23.11 5.69
N SER A 412 -7.54 22.31 5.34
CA SER A 412 -8.29 21.48 6.29
C SER A 412 -7.39 20.51 7.05
N LEU A 413 -6.50 19.82 6.33
CA LEU A 413 -5.53 18.92 6.92
C LEU A 413 -4.54 19.65 7.85
N LYS A 414 -4.05 20.81 7.42
CA LYS A 414 -3.16 21.65 8.21
C LYS A 414 -3.82 22.09 9.53
N ALA A 415 -5.08 22.50 9.48
CA ALA A 415 -5.85 22.89 10.67
C ALA A 415 -5.94 21.74 11.69
N ILE A 416 -6.11 20.50 11.24
CA ILE A 416 -6.09 19.32 12.12
C ILE A 416 -4.72 19.16 12.78
N TYR A 417 -3.63 19.25 12.03
CA TYR A 417 -2.29 19.15 12.57
C TYR A 417 -1.99 20.26 13.59
N GLU A 418 -2.42 21.47 13.32
CA GLU A 418 -2.27 22.62 14.24
C GLU A 418 -3.08 22.42 15.51
N SER A 419 -4.27 21.82 15.44
CA SER A 419 -5.09 21.52 16.63
C SER A 419 -4.40 20.54 17.58
N MET A 420 -3.45 19.73 17.10
CA MET A 420 -2.64 18.83 17.93
C MET A 420 -1.51 19.57 18.66
N ASN A 421 -1.12 20.77 18.22
CA ASN A 421 -0.09 21.58 18.89
C ASN A 421 -0.65 22.51 19.99
N SER A 422 -1.98 22.68 20.06
CA SER A 422 -2.64 23.57 21.05
C SER A 422 -2.83 22.86 22.39
N ILE A 423 -1.74 22.30 22.97
CA ILE A 423 -1.76 21.56 24.23
C ILE A 423 -1.00 22.29 25.30
#